data_4567d6f6feb5ee6e73dc3303bb2b517d
#
_entry.id   4567d6f6feb5ee6e73dc3303bb2b517d
#
_cell.length_a   1.000
_cell.length_b   1.000
_cell.length_c   1.000
_cell.angle_alpha   90.00
_cell.angle_beta   90.00
_cell.angle_gamma   90.00
#
_symmetry.space_group_name_H-M   'P 1'
#
loop_
_entity.id
_entity.type
_entity.pdbx_description
1 polymer ?
#
loop_
_entity_poly.entity_id
_entity_poly.type
_entity_poly.pdbx_seq_one_letter_code
_entity_poly.pdbx_strand_id
1 'polypeptide(L)'
;MAKIYNENKNVLDAAFERIEFAFNEFDSIFLSVSGGKDSSIMMQLTARKARELGKKFSILYIDLEAQYKATIDHVKVLIDECSDVLEDVYWCCLPLSLRNAVSVIQPKWICWDKKDKAKWVRNMPTGKYKKYVINEDNYPKEWDWFERGMEFEDFILYFADWFNKKHGGLTGTGVGIRSDESLNRFRTIISDKKVRYKGKPWTTQVKFK
;
A
#
# COMPACT_ATOMS: atom_id res chain seq x y z
N MET A 1 -27.66 2.66 -7.08
CA MET A 1 -27.05 2.80 -8.42
C MET A 1 -26.83 1.41 -8.97
N ALA A 2 -27.29 1.10 -10.20
CA ALA A 2 -27.09 -0.22 -10.80
C ALA A 2 -25.60 -0.43 -11.12
N LYS A 3 -25.13 -1.68 -10.98
CA LYS A 3 -23.79 -2.05 -11.45
C LYS A 3 -23.74 -1.87 -12.97
N ILE A 4 -22.71 -1.18 -13.46
CA ILE A 4 -22.47 -1.05 -14.89
C ILE A 4 -21.55 -2.19 -15.29
N TYR A 5 -22.01 -3.03 -16.18
CA TYR A 5 -21.24 -4.11 -16.77
C TYR A 5 -20.74 -3.68 -18.15
N ASN A 6 -19.47 -3.91 -18.41
CA ASN A 6 -18.93 -3.76 -19.76
C ASN A 6 -18.97 -5.13 -20.44
N GLU A 7 -19.98 -5.36 -21.28
CA GLU A 7 -20.24 -6.64 -21.93
C GLU A 7 -19.10 -7.11 -22.84
N ASN A 8 -18.26 -6.17 -23.27
CA ASN A 8 -17.17 -6.45 -24.23
C ASN A 8 -15.78 -6.62 -23.55
N LYS A 9 -15.71 -6.56 -22.22
CA LYS A 9 -14.43 -6.61 -21.52
C LYS A 9 -14.56 -7.28 -20.14
N ASN A 10 -13.78 -8.32 -19.91
CA ASN A 10 -13.73 -8.95 -18.61
C ASN A 10 -12.86 -8.14 -17.61
N VAL A 11 -12.96 -8.48 -16.32
CA VAL A 11 -12.27 -7.77 -15.24
C VAL A 11 -10.75 -7.87 -15.34
N LEU A 12 -10.24 -9.00 -15.83
CA LEU A 12 -8.80 -9.25 -15.98
C LEU A 12 -8.20 -8.34 -17.06
N ASP A 13 -8.84 -8.27 -18.23
CA ASP A 13 -8.39 -7.40 -19.33
C ASP A 13 -8.43 -5.92 -18.90
N ALA A 14 -9.51 -5.53 -18.21
CA ALA A 14 -9.62 -4.18 -17.66
C ALA A 14 -8.53 -3.87 -16.60
N ALA A 15 -8.12 -4.86 -15.81
CA ALA A 15 -7.04 -4.70 -14.85
C ALA A 15 -5.68 -4.52 -15.54
N PHE A 16 -5.38 -5.36 -16.54
CA PHE A 16 -4.13 -5.25 -17.31
C PHE A 16 -4.02 -3.93 -18.07
N GLU A 17 -5.09 -3.42 -18.67
CA GLU A 17 -5.08 -2.11 -19.31
C GLU A 17 -4.78 -0.96 -18.32
N ARG A 18 -5.34 -1.04 -17.11
CA ARG A 18 -5.07 -0.04 -16.06
C ARG A 18 -3.64 -0.08 -15.57
N ILE A 19 -3.09 -1.29 -15.41
CA ILE A 19 -1.70 -1.48 -14.98
C ILE A 19 -0.76 -1.01 -16.08
N GLU A 20 -1.00 -1.35 -17.33
CA GLU A 20 -0.23 -0.90 -18.48
C GLU A 20 -0.28 0.63 -18.63
N PHE A 21 -1.47 1.22 -18.50
CA PHE A 21 -1.61 2.67 -18.44
C PHE A 21 -0.75 3.27 -17.31
N ALA A 22 -0.77 2.67 -16.12
CA ALA A 22 0.03 3.16 -15.01
C ALA A 22 1.53 3.12 -15.34
N PHE A 23 2.03 2.02 -15.89
CA PHE A 23 3.45 1.91 -16.28
C PHE A 23 3.87 2.84 -17.43
N ASN A 24 2.93 3.27 -18.26
CA ASN A 24 3.21 4.20 -19.37
C ASN A 24 3.13 5.67 -18.92
N GLU A 25 2.35 5.97 -17.89
CA GLU A 25 2.07 7.33 -17.47
C GLU A 25 2.94 7.81 -16.30
N PHE A 26 3.35 6.88 -15.42
CA PHE A 26 4.08 7.22 -14.21
C PHE A 26 5.54 6.77 -14.30
N ASP A 27 6.44 7.67 -13.88
CA ASP A 27 7.88 7.40 -13.86
C ASP A 27 8.24 6.38 -12.77
N SER A 28 7.51 6.40 -11.67
CA SER A 28 7.65 5.45 -10.57
C SER A 28 6.30 4.99 -10.04
N ILE A 29 6.22 3.74 -9.60
CA ILE A 29 4.99 3.16 -9.07
C ILE A 29 5.31 2.43 -7.76
N PHE A 30 4.48 2.65 -6.75
CA PHE A 30 4.42 1.73 -5.62
C PHE A 30 3.00 1.21 -5.38
N LEU A 31 2.89 -0.02 -4.88
CA LEU A 31 1.63 -0.63 -4.47
C LEU A 31 1.51 -0.62 -2.96
N SER A 32 0.38 -0.18 -2.44
CA SER A 32 0.03 -0.37 -1.03
C SER A 32 -0.52 -1.79 -0.86
N VAL A 33 0.25 -2.65 -0.21
CA VAL A 33 -0.06 -4.08 -0.03
C VAL A 33 -0.45 -4.33 1.41
N SER A 34 -1.62 -4.94 1.64
CA SER A 34 -2.09 -5.30 2.99
C SER A 34 -1.93 -6.80 3.32
N GLY A 35 -1.52 -7.62 2.34
CA GLY A 35 -1.54 -9.07 2.44
C GLY A 35 -2.93 -9.70 2.33
N GLY A 36 -3.97 -8.89 2.13
CA GLY A 36 -5.32 -9.37 1.83
C GLY A 36 -5.49 -9.76 0.36
N LYS A 37 -6.56 -10.48 0.05
CA LYS A 37 -6.86 -11.05 -1.28
C LYS A 37 -6.71 -10.03 -2.41
N ASP A 38 -7.33 -8.87 -2.29
CA ASP A 38 -7.40 -7.90 -3.39
C ASP A 38 -6.05 -7.22 -3.64
N SER A 39 -5.31 -6.89 -2.59
CA SER A 39 -3.95 -6.35 -2.73
C SER A 39 -2.95 -7.39 -3.26
N SER A 40 -3.14 -8.67 -2.92
CA SER A 40 -2.33 -9.77 -3.44
C SER A 40 -2.55 -9.98 -4.94
N ILE A 41 -3.81 -10.00 -5.37
CA ILE A 41 -4.16 -10.11 -6.80
C ILE A 41 -3.59 -8.90 -7.56
N MET A 42 -3.76 -7.68 -7.04
CA MET A 42 -3.19 -6.49 -7.66
C MET A 42 -1.68 -6.61 -7.83
N MET A 43 -0.95 -7.06 -6.79
CA MET A 43 0.50 -7.24 -6.85
C MET A 43 0.91 -8.28 -7.90
N GLN A 44 0.24 -9.44 -7.94
CA GLN A 44 0.52 -10.49 -8.92
C GLN A 44 0.26 -10.05 -10.37
N LEU A 45 -0.86 -9.37 -10.62
CA LEU A 45 -1.16 -8.85 -11.96
C LEU A 45 -0.17 -7.76 -12.39
N THR A 46 0.23 -6.89 -11.44
CA THR A 46 1.25 -5.87 -11.70
C THR A 46 2.60 -6.51 -11.99
N ALA A 47 3.00 -7.53 -11.24
CA ALA A 47 4.25 -8.26 -11.48
C ALA A 47 4.26 -8.94 -12.85
N ARG A 48 3.15 -9.58 -13.25
CA ARG A 48 3.01 -10.16 -14.59
C ARG A 48 3.21 -9.11 -15.68
N LYS A 49 2.50 -7.97 -15.58
CA LYS A 49 2.63 -6.89 -16.57
C LYS A 49 4.02 -6.24 -16.54
N ALA A 50 4.63 -6.09 -15.36
CA ALA A 50 5.99 -5.58 -15.23
C ALA A 50 7.02 -6.45 -15.98
N ARG A 51 6.91 -7.79 -15.89
CA ARG A 51 7.74 -8.73 -16.64
C ARG A 51 7.56 -8.58 -18.16
N GLU A 52 6.29 -8.47 -18.60
CA GLU A 52 5.96 -8.27 -20.02
C GLU A 52 6.58 -6.97 -20.58
N LEU A 53 6.59 -5.90 -19.77
CA LEU A 53 7.07 -4.57 -20.16
C LEU A 53 8.56 -4.31 -19.84
N GLY A 54 9.26 -5.23 -19.17
CA GLY A 54 10.62 -5.03 -18.69
C GLY A 54 10.74 -3.91 -17.65
N LYS A 55 9.68 -3.66 -16.86
CA LYS A 55 9.60 -2.61 -15.85
C LYS A 55 9.62 -3.16 -14.43
N LYS A 56 9.83 -2.28 -13.46
CA LYS A 56 9.81 -2.59 -12.03
C LYS A 56 8.82 -1.70 -11.30
N PHE A 57 8.46 -2.11 -10.09
CA PHE A 57 7.63 -1.33 -9.17
C PHE A 57 8.05 -1.58 -7.73
N SER A 58 7.68 -0.68 -6.84
CA SER A 58 7.93 -0.81 -5.40
C SER A 58 6.68 -1.24 -4.65
N ILE A 59 6.84 -1.73 -3.42
CA ILE A 59 5.72 -2.01 -2.52
C ILE A 59 5.88 -1.32 -1.18
N LEU A 60 4.76 -0.85 -0.64
CA LEU A 60 4.61 -0.39 0.73
C LEU A 60 3.74 -1.39 1.48
N TYR A 61 4.29 -2.04 2.50
CA TYR A 61 3.57 -2.87 3.43
C TYR A 61 3.65 -2.26 4.83
N ILE A 62 2.52 -1.76 5.34
CA ILE A 62 2.42 -1.26 6.71
C ILE A 62 2.05 -2.42 7.61
N ASP A 63 3.02 -2.84 8.39
CA ASP A 63 2.89 -3.93 9.33
C ASP A 63 2.33 -3.41 10.66
N LEU A 64 1.09 -3.77 10.96
CA LEU A 64 0.36 -3.31 12.13
C LEU A 64 0.56 -4.21 13.37
N GLU A 65 1.65 -4.97 13.45
CA GLU A 65 2.01 -5.85 14.57
C GLU A 65 1.00 -6.99 14.80
N ALA A 66 -0.22 -6.68 15.25
CA ALA A 66 -1.25 -7.64 15.60
C ALA A 66 -1.99 -8.22 14.37
N GLN A 67 -1.26 -8.55 13.31
CA GLN A 67 -1.79 -9.24 12.14
C GLN A 67 -1.62 -10.76 12.28
N TYR A 68 -2.49 -11.51 11.63
CA TYR A 68 -2.39 -12.97 11.61
C TYR A 68 -1.07 -13.44 11.02
N LYS A 69 -0.47 -14.48 11.62
CA LYS A 69 0.76 -15.10 11.11
C LYS A 69 0.63 -15.48 9.63
N ALA A 70 -0.51 -16.03 9.22
CA ALA A 70 -0.77 -16.40 7.84
C ALA A 70 -0.67 -15.19 6.88
N THR A 71 -1.12 -14.00 7.29
CA THR A 71 -0.99 -12.77 6.49
C THR A 71 0.48 -12.39 6.31
N ILE A 72 1.26 -12.45 7.39
CA ILE A 72 2.69 -12.14 7.35
C ILE A 72 3.44 -13.12 6.46
N ASP A 73 3.16 -14.41 6.60
CA ASP A 73 3.81 -15.44 5.79
C ASP A 73 3.40 -15.32 4.31
N HIS A 74 2.15 -14.96 4.03
CA HIS A 74 1.68 -14.69 2.68
C HIS A 74 2.39 -13.48 2.04
N VAL A 75 2.59 -12.39 2.78
CA VAL A 75 3.36 -11.22 2.29
C VAL A 75 4.79 -11.61 1.94
N LYS A 76 5.43 -12.48 2.73
CA LYS A 76 6.76 -13.00 2.40
C LYS A 76 6.76 -13.78 1.08
N VAL A 77 5.75 -14.64 0.88
CA VAL A 77 5.60 -15.40 -0.37
C VAL A 77 5.43 -14.45 -1.55
N LEU A 78 4.58 -13.43 -1.45
CA LEU A 78 4.39 -12.42 -2.49
C LEU A 78 5.68 -11.68 -2.85
N ILE A 79 6.48 -11.30 -1.84
CA ILE A 79 7.78 -10.65 -2.06
C ILE A 79 8.73 -11.60 -2.80
N ASP A 80 8.80 -12.86 -2.39
CA ASP A 80 9.68 -13.85 -3.02
C ASP A 80 9.28 -14.12 -4.48
N GLU A 81 7.98 -14.31 -4.74
CA GLU A 81 7.45 -14.59 -6.09
C GLU A 81 7.59 -13.41 -7.07
N CYS A 82 7.62 -12.18 -6.55
CA CYS A 82 7.74 -10.97 -7.36
C CYS A 82 9.14 -10.34 -7.33
N SER A 83 10.11 -10.98 -6.65
CA SER A 83 11.42 -10.39 -6.37
C SER A 83 12.21 -9.93 -7.60
N ASP A 84 11.97 -10.53 -8.76
CA ASP A 84 12.58 -10.19 -10.04
C ASP A 84 12.13 -8.83 -10.61
N VAL A 85 10.91 -8.40 -10.27
CA VAL A 85 10.31 -7.14 -10.74
C VAL A 85 10.09 -6.11 -9.64
N LEU A 86 10.47 -6.42 -8.40
CA LEU A 86 10.45 -5.44 -7.32
C LEU A 86 11.70 -4.56 -7.38
N GLU A 87 11.49 -3.25 -7.30
CA GLU A 87 12.55 -2.26 -7.15
C GLU A 87 12.89 -2.08 -5.67
N ASP A 88 11.92 -1.63 -4.89
CA ASP A 88 12.05 -1.45 -3.45
C ASP A 88 10.90 -2.14 -2.70
N VAL A 89 11.21 -2.65 -1.51
CA VAL A 89 10.24 -3.19 -0.57
C VAL A 89 10.33 -2.41 0.74
N TYR A 90 9.28 -1.66 1.05
CA TYR A 90 9.15 -0.89 2.28
C TYR A 90 8.26 -1.65 3.26
N TRP A 91 8.87 -2.44 4.15
CA TRP A 91 8.17 -3.18 5.21
C TRP A 91 8.19 -2.35 6.49
N CYS A 92 7.17 -1.52 6.71
CA CYS A 92 7.12 -0.55 7.80
C CYS A 92 6.59 -1.16 9.10
N CYS A 93 7.48 -1.38 10.07
CA CYS A 93 7.19 -1.76 11.45
C CYS A 93 7.39 -0.52 12.35
N LEU A 94 6.51 0.46 12.23
CA LEU A 94 6.64 1.78 12.86
C LEU A 94 5.62 1.97 13.99
N PRO A 95 5.90 2.80 15.00
CA PRO A 95 4.98 3.08 16.10
C PRO A 95 3.80 3.96 15.65
N LEU A 96 2.88 3.36 14.90
CA LEU A 96 1.68 4.00 14.38
C LEU A 96 0.49 3.81 15.32
N SER A 97 -0.39 4.81 15.37
CA SER A 97 -1.62 4.78 16.15
C SER A 97 -2.71 4.00 15.42
N LEU A 98 -3.28 3.03 16.10
CA LEU A 98 -4.35 2.18 15.59
C LEU A 98 -5.61 2.32 16.44
N ARG A 99 -6.77 2.26 15.80
CA ARG A 99 -8.06 2.23 16.51
C ARG A 99 -8.26 0.87 17.17
N ASN A 100 -8.66 0.89 18.43
CA ASN A 100 -9.03 -0.30 19.16
C ASN A 100 -10.54 -0.51 19.05
N ALA A 101 -10.97 -1.48 18.23
CA ALA A 101 -12.37 -1.79 18.02
C ALA A 101 -13.03 -2.49 19.22
N VAL A 102 -12.24 -2.97 20.20
CA VAL A 102 -12.70 -3.81 21.30
C VAL A 102 -12.88 -3.01 22.60
N SER A 103 -12.26 -1.85 22.73
CA SER A 103 -12.29 -1.05 23.97
C SER A 103 -12.68 0.40 23.72
N VAL A 104 -13.73 0.83 24.42
CA VAL A 104 -14.17 2.24 24.48
C VAL A 104 -13.28 3.05 25.44
N ILE A 105 -12.71 2.38 26.44
CA ILE A 105 -11.86 3.00 27.49
C ILE A 105 -10.46 3.28 26.93
N GLN A 106 -9.95 2.41 26.07
CA GLN A 106 -8.68 2.58 25.38
C GLN A 106 -8.93 2.55 23.86
N PRO A 107 -9.41 3.66 23.27
CA PRO A 107 -9.88 3.68 21.88
C PRO A 107 -8.75 3.58 20.86
N LYS A 108 -7.50 3.81 21.28
CA LYS A 108 -6.31 3.73 20.42
C LYS A 108 -5.18 2.99 21.13
N TRP A 109 -4.33 2.35 20.35
CA TRP A 109 -3.07 1.76 20.79
C TRP A 109 -1.99 2.01 19.74
N ILE A 110 -0.72 1.91 20.12
CA ILE A 110 0.42 2.14 19.22
C ILE A 110 1.08 0.79 18.96
N CYS A 111 1.08 0.36 17.71
CA CYS A 111 1.81 -0.83 17.29
C CYS A 111 3.32 -0.57 17.30
N TRP A 112 4.11 -1.61 17.43
CA TRP A 112 5.58 -1.57 17.39
C TRP A 112 6.21 -0.54 18.34
N ASP A 113 5.48 -0.11 19.37
CA ASP A 113 5.99 0.82 20.38
C ASP A 113 7.11 0.16 21.19
N LYS A 114 8.31 0.72 21.14
CA LYS A 114 9.46 0.22 21.90
C LYS A 114 9.23 0.25 23.41
N LYS A 115 8.43 1.20 23.91
CA LYS A 115 8.09 1.29 25.34
C LYS A 115 7.33 0.05 25.81
N ASP A 116 6.58 -0.57 24.92
CA ASP A 116 5.78 -1.75 25.17
C ASP A 116 6.33 -3.02 24.49
N LYS A 117 7.62 -3.05 24.16
CA LYS A 117 8.26 -4.16 23.44
C LYS A 117 8.01 -5.54 24.06
N ALA A 118 7.92 -5.61 25.38
CA ALA A 118 7.61 -6.87 26.08
C ALA A 118 6.19 -7.38 25.83
N LYS A 119 5.30 -6.52 25.32
CA LYS A 119 3.89 -6.83 25.02
C LYS A 119 3.64 -7.06 23.53
N TRP A 120 4.66 -6.91 22.69
CA TRP A 120 4.50 -7.14 21.25
C TRP A 120 3.95 -8.53 20.97
N VAL A 121 2.94 -8.60 20.12
CA VAL A 121 2.26 -9.84 19.75
C VAL A 121 3.21 -10.82 19.06
N ARG A 122 4.23 -10.30 18.38
CA ARG A 122 5.28 -11.06 17.69
C ARG A 122 6.55 -10.24 17.50
N ASN A 123 7.61 -10.89 17.07
CA ASN A 123 8.83 -10.20 16.67
C ASN A 123 8.70 -9.62 15.25
N MET A 124 9.47 -8.55 14.98
CA MET A 124 9.67 -8.04 13.63
C MET A 124 10.28 -9.11 12.71
N PRO A 125 10.07 -9.02 11.40
CA PRO A 125 10.67 -9.95 10.45
C PRO A 125 12.19 -10.04 10.58
N THR A 126 12.70 -11.27 10.51
CA THR A 126 14.13 -11.59 10.60
C THR A 126 14.62 -12.31 9.35
N GLY A 127 15.87 -12.75 9.34
CA GLY A 127 16.48 -13.47 8.23
C GLY A 127 16.55 -12.60 6.96
N LYS A 128 16.26 -13.18 5.81
CA LYS A 128 16.36 -12.49 4.52
C LYS A 128 15.42 -11.29 4.35
N TYR A 129 14.34 -11.22 5.15
CA TYR A 129 13.37 -10.11 5.09
C TYR A 129 13.78 -8.92 5.95
N LYS A 130 14.75 -9.09 6.89
CA LYS A 130 15.22 -7.99 7.75
C LYS A 130 15.67 -6.77 6.95
N LYS A 131 16.24 -6.97 5.78
CA LYS A 131 16.72 -5.89 4.90
C LYS A 131 15.62 -4.95 4.38
N TYR A 132 14.36 -5.39 4.43
CA TYR A 132 13.20 -4.61 4.01
C TYR A 132 12.51 -3.88 5.17
N VAL A 133 12.86 -4.24 6.41
CA VAL A 133 12.18 -3.73 7.61
C VAL A 133 12.64 -2.32 7.92
N ILE A 134 11.69 -1.40 7.93
CA ILE A 134 11.83 -0.03 8.39
C ILE A 134 11.14 0.08 9.74
N ASN A 135 11.88 0.53 10.74
CA ASN A 135 11.40 0.68 12.11
C ASN A 135 11.91 1.99 12.72
N GLU A 136 11.60 2.23 13.98
CA GLU A 136 11.98 3.46 14.70
C GLU A 136 13.49 3.70 14.77
N ASP A 137 14.35 2.68 14.55
CA ASP A 137 15.81 2.81 14.60
C ASP A 137 16.46 3.11 13.26
N ASN A 138 15.75 2.84 12.15
CA ASN A 138 16.38 2.85 10.83
C ASN A 138 15.54 3.50 9.73
N TYR A 139 14.44 4.20 10.06
CA TYR A 139 13.70 4.92 9.03
C TYR A 139 14.57 6.03 8.40
N PRO A 140 14.33 6.39 7.12
CA PRO A 140 15.10 7.40 6.41
C PRO A 140 15.14 8.73 7.17
N LYS A 141 16.28 9.40 7.18
CA LYS A 141 16.44 10.71 7.83
C LYS A 141 15.54 11.79 7.23
N GLU A 142 15.17 11.62 5.98
CA GLU A 142 14.26 12.49 5.24
C GLU A 142 12.81 12.36 5.72
N TRP A 143 12.50 11.39 6.58
CA TRP A 143 11.19 11.26 7.24
C TRP A 143 11.13 12.09 8.53
N ASP A 144 11.59 13.34 8.47
CA ASP A 144 11.51 14.34 9.53
C ASP A 144 10.06 14.67 9.94
N TRP A 145 9.12 14.36 9.05
CA TRP A 145 7.68 14.44 9.27
C TRP A 145 7.09 13.29 10.09
N PHE A 146 7.85 12.18 10.29
CA PHE A 146 7.35 11.02 11.00
C PHE A 146 7.38 11.24 12.52
N GLU A 147 6.23 11.05 13.16
CA GLU A 147 6.09 11.12 14.60
C GLU A 147 5.49 9.83 15.18
N ARG A 148 6.00 9.41 16.35
CA ARG A 148 5.43 8.28 17.09
C ARG A 148 3.95 8.54 17.40
N GLY A 149 3.09 7.59 17.05
CA GLY A 149 1.63 7.71 17.23
C GLY A 149 0.89 8.39 16.09
N MET A 150 1.58 8.68 14.97
CA MET A 150 0.93 9.09 13.72
C MET A 150 -0.11 8.06 13.29
N GLU A 151 -1.24 8.50 12.72
CA GLU A 151 -2.21 7.59 12.14
C GLU A 151 -1.68 7.03 10.80
N PHE A 152 -1.97 5.76 10.50
CA PHE A 152 -1.41 5.14 9.30
C PHE A 152 -1.98 5.77 8.00
N GLU A 153 -3.15 6.36 8.06
CA GLU A 153 -3.75 7.10 6.96
C GLU A 153 -2.92 8.34 6.59
N ASP A 154 -2.42 9.06 7.59
CA ASP A 154 -1.55 10.22 7.38
C ASP A 154 -0.16 9.75 6.91
N PHE A 155 0.37 8.69 7.52
CA PHE A 155 1.66 8.10 7.12
C PHE A 155 1.70 7.78 5.62
N ILE A 156 0.65 7.19 5.06
CA ILE A 156 0.58 6.86 3.62
C ILE A 156 0.74 8.10 2.75
N LEU A 157 0.15 9.24 3.14
CA LEU A 157 0.22 10.48 2.38
C LEU A 157 1.64 11.06 2.40
N TYR A 158 2.26 11.13 3.58
CA TYR A 158 3.64 11.59 3.72
C TYR A 158 4.64 10.65 3.03
N PHE A 159 4.44 9.34 3.14
CA PHE A 159 5.23 8.35 2.42
C PHE A 159 5.15 8.56 0.90
N ALA A 160 3.95 8.78 0.36
CA ALA A 160 3.75 9.01 -1.07
C ALA A 160 4.46 10.28 -1.55
N ASP A 161 4.42 11.37 -0.77
CA ASP A 161 5.17 12.61 -1.07
C ASP A 161 6.68 12.39 -1.05
N TRP A 162 7.19 11.72 -0.01
CA TRP A 162 8.60 11.36 0.09
C TRP A 162 9.04 10.44 -1.05
N PHE A 163 8.25 9.41 -1.38
CA PHE A 163 8.54 8.49 -2.47
C PHE A 163 8.61 9.23 -3.82
N ASN A 164 7.68 10.15 -4.06
CA ASN A 164 7.70 10.99 -5.25
C ASN A 164 8.96 11.87 -5.31
N LYS A 165 9.36 12.49 -4.21
CA LYS A 165 10.59 13.29 -4.13
C LYS A 165 11.85 12.44 -4.35
N LYS A 166 11.89 11.22 -3.81
CA LYS A 166 13.01 10.28 -3.93
C LYS A 166 13.23 9.84 -5.38
N HIS A 167 12.16 9.52 -6.11
CA HIS A 167 12.26 8.98 -7.46
C HIS A 167 12.21 10.07 -8.54
N GLY A 168 11.66 11.24 -8.21
CA GLY A 168 11.42 12.32 -9.17
C GLY A 168 10.29 11.99 -10.16
N GLY A 169 9.90 12.96 -10.96
CA GLY A 169 8.86 12.77 -11.97
C GLY A 169 7.46 12.60 -11.38
N LEU A 170 6.62 11.81 -12.05
CA LEU A 170 5.25 11.57 -11.67
C LEU A 170 5.11 10.17 -11.05
N THR A 171 4.60 10.11 -9.84
CA THR A 171 4.42 8.83 -9.11
C THR A 171 2.99 8.33 -9.17
N GLY A 172 2.84 7.03 -9.43
CA GLY A 172 1.59 6.30 -9.31
C GLY A 172 1.52 5.45 -8.03
N THR A 173 0.38 5.50 -7.33
CA THR A 173 0.12 4.61 -6.19
C THR A 173 -1.00 3.63 -6.53
N GLY A 174 -0.70 2.33 -6.48
CA GLY A 174 -1.69 1.28 -6.64
C GLY A 174 -2.32 0.89 -5.30
N VAL A 175 -3.67 0.86 -5.25
CA VAL A 175 -4.42 0.44 -4.07
C VAL A 175 -5.50 -0.57 -4.48
N GLY A 176 -5.50 -1.73 -3.85
CA GLY A 176 -6.46 -2.81 -4.08
C GLY A 176 -7.81 -2.52 -3.42
N ILE A 177 -8.61 -1.63 -4.01
CA ILE A 177 -9.94 -1.25 -3.51
C ILE A 177 -11.01 -1.64 -4.52
N ARG A 178 -12.11 -2.25 -4.03
CA ARG A 178 -13.31 -2.52 -4.83
C ARG A 178 -14.49 -1.68 -4.35
N SER A 179 -15.32 -1.24 -5.31
CA SER A 179 -16.50 -0.42 -5.01
C SER A 179 -17.62 -1.19 -4.29
N ASP A 180 -17.63 -2.51 -4.37
CA ASP A 180 -18.64 -3.37 -3.75
C ASP A 180 -18.29 -3.86 -2.35
N GLU A 181 -17.11 -3.50 -1.83
CA GLU A 181 -16.63 -3.94 -0.52
C GLU A 181 -17.32 -3.23 0.65
N SER A 182 -17.58 -1.93 0.50
CA SER A 182 -18.29 -1.14 1.50
C SER A 182 -18.82 0.16 0.89
N LEU A 183 -19.85 0.73 1.53
CA LEU A 183 -20.39 2.04 1.13
C LEU A 183 -19.35 3.16 1.18
N ASN A 184 -18.42 3.12 2.13
CA ASN A 184 -17.35 4.11 2.23
C ASN A 184 -16.36 3.99 1.07
N ARG A 185 -15.97 2.76 0.68
CA ARG A 185 -15.10 2.54 -0.49
C ARG A 185 -15.79 2.91 -1.80
N PHE A 186 -17.07 2.57 -1.94
CA PHE A 186 -17.89 3.00 -3.04
C PHE A 186 -17.89 4.53 -3.17
N ARG A 187 -18.23 5.26 -2.09
CA ARG A 187 -18.21 6.74 -2.07
C ARG A 187 -16.82 7.30 -2.40
N THR A 188 -15.77 6.65 -1.92
CA THR A 188 -14.39 7.03 -2.22
C THR A 188 -14.08 6.94 -3.71
N ILE A 189 -14.58 5.91 -4.39
CA ILE A 189 -14.32 5.69 -5.82
C ILE A 189 -15.18 6.61 -6.70
N ILE A 190 -16.47 6.82 -6.37
CA ILE A 190 -17.42 7.55 -7.23
C ILE A 190 -17.51 9.05 -6.94
N SER A 191 -16.83 9.57 -5.91
CA SER A 191 -16.95 10.98 -5.51
C SER A 191 -16.57 11.93 -6.65
N ASP A 192 -17.50 12.81 -7.03
CA ASP A 192 -17.28 13.85 -8.03
C ASP A 192 -16.33 14.97 -7.55
N LYS A 193 -16.07 15.03 -6.22
CA LYS A 193 -15.14 15.98 -5.62
C LYS A 193 -13.67 15.67 -5.88
N LYS A 194 -13.37 14.48 -6.44
CA LYS A 194 -12.00 14.04 -6.70
C LYS A 194 -11.53 14.45 -8.09
N VAL A 195 -10.34 15.04 -8.13
CA VAL A 195 -9.67 15.29 -9.40
C VAL A 195 -9.19 13.97 -9.99
N ARG A 196 -9.59 13.68 -11.22
CA ARG A 196 -9.24 12.45 -11.93
C ARG A 196 -8.04 12.70 -12.83
N TYR A 197 -7.08 11.75 -12.80
CA TYR A 197 -5.94 11.84 -13.69
C TYR A 197 -6.38 11.50 -15.14
N LYS A 198 -6.17 12.45 -16.07
CA LYS A 198 -6.58 12.32 -17.48
C LYS A 198 -8.03 11.84 -17.65
N GLY A 199 -8.93 12.25 -16.75
CA GLY A 199 -10.34 11.87 -16.81
C GLY A 199 -10.64 10.41 -16.52
N LYS A 200 -9.66 9.61 -16.09
CA LYS A 200 -9.86 8.17 -15.80
C LYS A 200 -10.64 7.98 -14.49
N PRO A 201 -11.86 7.39 -14.51
CA PRO A 201 -12.76 7.33 -13.34
C PRO A 201 -12.22 6.49 -12.17
N TRP A 202 -11.25 5.62 -12.43
CA TRP A 202 -10.59 4.77 -11.42
C TRP A 202 -9.34 5.41 -10.81
N THR A 203 -9.02 6.66 -11.13
CA THR A 203 -7.87 7.39 -10.59
C THR A 203 -8.30 8.49 -9.62
N THR A 204 -7.38 8.93 -8.78
CA THR A 204 -7.52 10.11 -7.93
C THR A 204 -6.17 10.81 -7.86
N GLN A 205 -6.14 12.11 -8.12
CA GLN A 205 -4.93 12.91 -7.92
C GLN A 205 -4.87 13.39 -6.47
N VAL A 206 -3.70 13.27 -5.86
CA VAL A 206 -3.36 13.91 -4.61
C VAL A 206 -2.31 14.97 -4.91
N LYS A 207 -2.54 16.20 -4.49
CA LYS A 207 -1.56 17.28 -4.55
C LYS A 207 -0.99 17.45 -3.16
N PHE A 208 0.30 17.27 -3.02
CA PHE A 208 1.02 17.65 -1.81
C PHE A 208 1.27 19.17 -1.83
N LYS A 209 1.15 19.81 -0.66
CA LYS A 209 1.39 21.23 -0.49
C LYS A 209 2.88 21.52 -0.32
#